data_1baf73261fb7fef85b8d8e86963ff009
#
_entry.id   1baf73261fb7fef85b8d8e86963ff009
#
_cell.length_a   1.000
_cell.length_b   1.000
_cell.length_c   1.000
_cell.angle_alpha   90.00
_cell.angle_beta   90.00
_cell.angle_gamma   90.00
#
_symmetry.space_group_name_H-M   'P 1'
#
loop_
_entity.id
_entity.type
_entity.pdbx_description
1 polymer ?
#
loop_
_entity_poly.entity_id
_entity_poly.type
_entity_poly.pdbx_seq_one_letter_code
_entity_poly.pdbx_strand_id
1 'polypeptide(L)'
;MTNKLNNILSELKEFQWVDLTHTFGPDSPHFPAFAAAKFETLFTHDDGFFVKQYTFPGQYGTHIDPPVHFEKNQNVYDSDIDLKDFLLPLVVIDKSSEVASNADYIF
;
A
#
# COMPACT_ATOMS: atom_id res chain seq x y z
N MET A 1 -7.72 30.91 8.51
CA MET A 1 -7.79 29.51 8.06
C MET A 1 -6.44 28.96 7.59
N THR A 2 -5.74 29.66 6.72
CA THR A 2 -4.41 29.25 6.21
C THR A 2 -3.38 29.02 7.33
N ASN A 3 -3.35 29.89 8.35
CA ASN A 3 -2.40 29.74 9.47
C ASN A 3 -2.64 28.48 10.31
N LYS A 4 -3.90 28.13 10.58
CA LYS A 4 -4.22 26.93 11.38
C LYS A 4 -3.79 25.66 10.67
N LEU A 5 -4.07 25.52 9.38
CA LEU A 5 -3.69 24.36 8.60
C LEU A 5 -2.16 24.23 8.47
N ASN A 6 -1.47 25.34 8.23
CA ASN A 6 -0.02 25.38 8.16
C ASN A 6 0.64 25.00 9.49
N ASN A 7 0.07 25.46 10.62
CA ASN A 7 0.55 25.11 11.95
C ASN A 7 0.40 23.60 12.21
N ILE A 8 -0.79 23.01 11.93
CA ILE A 8 -1.02 21.58 12.06
C ILE A 8 -0.03 20.78 11.18
N LEU A 9 0.18 21.21 9.94
CA LEU A 9 1.12 20.55 9.04
C LEU A 9 2.57 20.65 9.56
N SER A 10 2.94 21.79 10.14
CA SER A 10 4.27 21.95 10.75
C SER A 10 4.43 21.06 11.97
N GLU A 11 3.43 20.98 12.84
CA GLU A 11 3.42 20.10 14.01
C GLU A 11 3.52 18.64 13.59
N LEU A 12 2.77 18.21 12.56
CA LEU A 12 2.85 16.84 12.05
C LEU A 12 4.26 16.49 11.55
N LYS A 13 4.96 17.44 10.94
CA LYS A 13 6.34 17.21 10.45
C LYS A 13 7.38 17.06 11.57
N GLU A 14 7.09 17.51 12.78
CA GLU A 14 7.96 17.33 13.94
C GLU A 14 7.90 15.90 14.53
N PHE A 15 6.86 15.14 14.20
CA PHE A 15 6.77 13.75 14.64
C PHE A 15 7.73 12.84 13.85
N GLN A 16 8.07 11.71 14.47
CA GLN A 16 8.79 10.66 13.75
C GLN A 16 7.87 10.02 12.71
N TRP A 17 8.31 10.05 11.46
CA TRP A 17 7.62 9.36 10.37
C TRP A 17 8.28 8.02 10.11
N VAL A 18 7.47 6.98 10.00
CA VAL A 18 7.93 5.62 9.71
C VAL A 18 7.17 5.11 8.49
N ASP A 19 7.91 4.77 7.44
CA ASP A 19 7.35 4.13 6.26
C ASP A 19 7.29 2.62 6.49
N LEU A 20 6.09 2.07 6.56
CA LEU A 20 5.83 0.64 6.73
C LEU A 20 5.56 -0.07 5.39
N THR A 21 5.70 0.64 4.28
CA THR A 21 5.48 0.10 2.94
C THR A 21 6.63 -0.82 2.53
N HIS A 22 6.32 -2.01 2.06
CA HIS A 22 7.30 -2.85 1.38
C HIS A 22 7.81 -2.16 0.11
N THR A 23 9.10 -2.33 -0.18
CA THR A 23 9.64 -1.87 -1.47
C THR A 23 8.83 -2.48 -2.60
N PHE A 24 8.27 -1.61 -3.48
CA PHE A 24 7.43 -2.04 -4.57
C PHE A 24 8.27 -2.48 -5.78
N GLY A 25 8.09 -3.70 -6.21
CA GLY A 25 8.82 -4.28 -7.33
C GLY A 25 8.45 -5.73 -7.62
N PRO A 26 9.10 -6.37 -8.59
CA PRO A 26 8.85 -7.77 -8.91
C PRO A 26 8.99 -8.74 -7.73
N ASP A 27 9.85 -8.38 -6.76
CA ASP A 27 10.14 -9.19 -5.57
C ASP A 27 9.29 -8.80 -4.34
N SER A 28 8.32 -7.90 -4.51
CA SER A 28 7.42 -7.53 -3.39
C SER A 28 6.62 -8.73 -2.92
N PRO A 29 6.35 -8.84 -1.61
CA PRO A 29 5.47 -9.88 -1.08
C PRO A 29 4.10 -9.83 -1.76
N HIS A 30 3.62 -10.98 -2.20
CA HIS A 30 2.32 -11.12 -2.84
C HIS A 30 1.83 -12.56 -2.72
N PHE A 31 0.54 -12.75 -2.94
CA PHE A 31 -0.05 -14.09 -2.92
C PHE A 31 0.61 -14.98 -4.00
N PRO A 32 1.06 -16.21 -3.67
CA PRO A 32 1.88 -17.03 -4.57
C PRO A 32 1.22 -17.38 -5.92
N ALA A 33 -0.11 -17.34 -5.99
CA ALA A 33 -0.82 -17.59 -7.25
C ALA A 33 -0.81 -16.38 -8.21
N PHE A 34 -0.38 -15.21 -7.76
CA PHE A 34 -0.27 -14.04 -8.61
C PHE A 34 1.08 -14.03 -9.35
N ALA A 35 1.06 -13.48 -10.56
CA ALA A 35 2.31 -13.22 -11.27
C ALA A 35 3.05 -12.05 -10.62
N ALA A 36 4.37 -12.09 -10.64
CA ALA A 36 5.20 -10.96 -10.21
C ALA A 36 4.89 -9.70 -11.03
N ALA A 37 5.02 -8.56 -10.41
CA ALA A 37 4.85 -7.27 -11.10
C ALA A 37 5.84 -7.14 -12.26
N LYS A 38 5.38 -6.55 -13.36
CA LYS A 38 6.23 -6.22 -14.51
C LYS A 38 6.45 -4.73 -14.58
N PHE A 39 7.70 -4.35 -14.79
CA PHE A 39 8.12 -2.97 -14.95
C PHE A 39 8.78 -2.84 -16.32
N GLU A 40 8.17 -2.08 -17.22
CA GLU A 40 8.65 -1.87 -18.58
C GLU A 40 8.99 -0.40 -18.82
N THR A 41 10.14 -0.10 -19.36
CA THR A 41 10.49 1.24 -19.82
C THR A 41 9.88 1.46 -21.19
N LEU A 42 8.92 2.38 -21.30
CA LEU A 42 8.27 2.72 -22.56
C LEU A 42 9.04 3.82 -23.32
N PHE A 43 9.55 4.81 -22.59
CA PHE A 43 10.31 5.92 -23.13
C PHE A 43 11.51 6.20 -22.26
N THR A 44 12.60 6.63 -22.89
CA THR A 44 13.84 7.02 -22.24
C THR A 44 14.11 8.51 -22.41
N HIS A 45 15.15 9.03 -21.78
CA HIS A 45 15.56 10.43 -21.96
C HIS A 45 15.92 10.79 -23.40
N ASP A 46 16.31 9.79 -24.21
CA ASP A 46 16.58 9.99 -25.64
C ASP A 46 15.31 10.31 -26.43
N ASP A 47 14.16 9.91 -25.92
CA ASP A 47 12.83 10.27 -26.44
C ASP A 47 12.32 11.62 -25.95
N GLY A 48 13.10 12.30 -25.10
CA GLY A 48 12.78 13.60 -24.51
C GLY A 48 12.14 13.52 -23.11
N PHE A 49 11.71 12.36 -22.66
CA PHE A 49 11.12 12.12 -21.34
C PHE A 49 11.20 10.63 -20.97
N PHE A 50 11.19 10.34 -19.68
CA PHE A 50 11.28 8.99 -19.17
C PHE A 50 9.91 8.49 -18.69
N VAL A 51 9.45 7.30 -19.15
CA VAL A 51 8.19 6.69 -18.75
C VAL A 51 8.38 5.20 -18.49
N LYS A 52 7.87 4.75 -17.36
CA LYS A 52 7.69 3.32 -17.07
C LYS A 52 6.22 2.94 -17.06
N GLN A 53 5.95 1.74 -17.52
CA GLN A 53 4.68 1.05 -17.34
C GLN A 53 4.80 0.00 -16.25
N TYR A 54 3.76 -0.10 -15.41
CA TYR A 54 3.67 -1.10 -14.35
C TYR A 54 2.45 -1.97 -14.58
N THR A 55 2.62 -3.28 -14.43
CA THR A 55 1.53 -4.26 -14.52
C THR A 55 1.58 -5.16 -13.30
N PHE A 56 0.53 -5.15 -12.49
CA PHE A 56 0.42 -5.94 -11.25
C PHE A 56 -1.05 -6.11 -10.85
N PRO A 57 -1.39 -7.17 -10.11
CA PRO A 57 -2.73 -7.29 -9.50
C PRO A 57 -2.92 -6.30 -8.36
N GLY A 58 -4.17 -5.90 -8.07
CA GLY A 58 -4.48 -4.92 -7.03
C GLY A 58 -3.98 -5.29 -5.64
N GLN A 59 -4.04 -6.56 -5.27
CA GLN A 59 -3.58 -7.10 -4.00
C GLN A 59 -2.09 -7.50 -4.07
N TYR A 60 -1.23 -6.53 -4.29
CA TYR A 60 0.20 -6.73 -4.50
C TYR A 60 1.04 -5.83 -3.60
N GLY A 61 2.02 -6.40 -2.90
CA GLY A 61 2.84 -5.64 -1.95
C GLY A 61 2.01 -5.08 -0.78
N THR A 62 2.34 -3.89 -0.34
CA THR A 62 1.55 -3.18 0.69
C THR A 62 0.31 -2.57 0.03
N HIS A 63 -0.87 -3.03 0.42
CA HIS A 63 -2.14 -2.65 -0.20
C HIS A 63 -3.27 -2.59 0.83
N ILE A 64 -4.41 -2.10 0.40
CA ILE A 64 -5.67 -2.13 1.12
C ILE A 64 -6.65 -3.03 0.37
N ASP A 65 -7.47 -3.77 1.10
CA ASP A 65 -8.55 -4.57 0.54
C ASP A 65 -9.89 -3.86 0.71
N PRO A 66 -10.51 -3.40 -0.39
CA PRO A 66 -11.86 -2.87 -0.31
C PRO A 66 -12.87 -4.00 -0.06
N PRO A 67 -14.08 -3.69 0.48
CA PRO A 67 -15.09 -4.71 0.79
C PRO A 67 -15.41 -5.64 -0.38
N VAL A 68 -15.37 -5.17 -1.61
CA VAL A 68 -15.63 -5.97 -2.81
C VAL A 68 -14.67 -7.16 -2.97
N HIS A 69 -13.50 -7.12 -2.33
CA HIS A 69 -12.52 -8.20 -2.44
C HIS A 69 -13.03 -9.53 -1.89
N PHE A 70 -13.77 -9.52 -0.78
CA PHE A 70 -14.32 -10.72 -0.15
C PHE A 70 -15.86 -10.79 -0.18
N GLU A 71 -16.54 -9.65 -0.25
CA GLU A 71 -17.98 -9.56 -0.15
C GLU A 71 -18.64 -9.48 -1.53
N LYS A 72 -19.23 -10.58 -1.96
CA LYS A 72 -19.79 -10.76 -3.32
C LYS A 72 -20.81 -9.70 -3.73
N ASN A 73 -21.57 -9.16 -2.80
CA ASN A 73 -22.64 -8.19 -3.07
C ASN A 73 -22.22 -6.75 -2.76
N GLN A 74 -20.96 -6.51 -2.49
CA GLN A 74 -20.43 -5.16 -2.25
C GLN A 74 -19.78 -4.64 -3.54
N ASN A 75 -20.03 -3.37 -3.82
CA ASN A 75 -19.44 -2.66 -4.94
C ASN A 75 -18.56 -1.50 -4.46
N VAL A 76 -18.02 -1.60 -3.25
CA VAL A 76 -17.17 -0.55 -2.69
C VAL A 76 -15.74 -0.81 -3.10
N TYR A 77 -15.23 0.03 -3.96
CA TYR A 77 -13.84 0.09 -4.38
C TYR A 77 -13.11 1.19 -3.60
N ASP A 78 -11.79 1.22 -3.68
CA ASP A 78 -10.98 2.26 -3.02
C ASP A 78 -11.42 3.68 -3.42
N SER A 79 -11.85 3.87 -4.66
CA SER A 79 -12.38 5.14 -5.16
C SER A 79 -13.68 5.59 -4.50
N ASP A 80 -14.41 4.67 -3.87
CA ASP A 80 -15.70 4.94 -3.23
C ASP A 80 -15.57 5.21 -1.73
N ILE A 81 -14.36 5.06 -1.17
CA ILE A 81 -14.05 5.31 0.24
C ILE A 81 -13.70 6.79 0.42
N ASP A 82 -14.29 7.44 1.42
CA ASP A 82 -13.94 8.84 1.73
C ASP A 82 -12.44 8.91 2.10
N LEU A 83 -11.73 9.86 1.53
CA LEU A 83 -10.31 10.06 1.76
C LEU A 83 -9.93 10.15 3.25
N LYS A 84 -10.83 10.67 4.08
CA LYS A 84 -10.63 10.78 5.54
C LYS A 84 -10.59 9.41 6.22
N ASP A 85 -11.23 8.40 5.66
CA ASP A 85 -11.29 7.06 6.20
C ASP A 85 -9.95 6.31 6.04
N PHE A 86 -9.04 6.84 5.22
CA PHE A 86 -7.66 6.35 5.12
C PHE A 86 -6.73 6.90 6.22
N LEU A 87 -7.18 7.87 7.01
CA LEU A 87 -6.44 8.38 8.15
C LEU A 87 -6.89 7.65 9.42
N LEU A 88 -6.16 6.60 9.78
CA LEU A 88 -6.53 5.66 10.84
C LEU A 88 -5.51 5.65 11.98
N PRO A 89 -5.95 5.38 13.22
CA PRO A 89 -5.02 5.07 14.30
C PRO A 89 -4.35 3.72 14.04
N LEU A 90 -3.05 3.63 14.30
CA LEU A 90 -2.31 2.39 14.21
C LEU A 90 -2.48 1.56 15.48
N VAL A 91 -2.87 0.28 15.31
CA VAL A 91 -2.81 -0.74 16.34
C VAL A 91 -1.87 -1.84 15.90
N VAL A 92 -0.87 -2.17 16.72
CA VAL A 92 0.10 -3.23 16.43
C VAL A 92 -0.23 -4.48 17.23
N ILE A 93 -0.40 -5.61 16.53
CA ILE A 93 -0.53 -6.94 17.12
C ILE A 93 0.69 -7.74 16.69
N ASP A 94 1.63 -7.93 17.59
CA ASP A 94 2.85 -8.70 17.31
C ASP A 94 2.59 -10.20 17.48
N LYS A 95 2.66 -10.93 16.38
CA LYS A 95 2.52 -12.39 16.29
C LYS A 95 3.81 -13.11 15.88
N SER A 96 4.92 -12.41 15.87
CA SER A 96 6.19 -12.94 15.39
C SER A 96 6.63 -14.23 16.11
N SER A 97 6.41 -14.34 17.42
CA SER A 97 6.75 -15.52 18.20
C SER A 97 5.88 -16.73 17.87
N GLU A 98 4.56 -16.52 17.68
CA GLU A 98 3.65 -17.61 17.30
C GLU A 98 3.95 -18.11 15.88
N VAL A 99 4.22 -17.21 14.94
CA VAL A 99 4.59 -17.56 13.57
C VAL A 99 5.91 -18.31 13.53
N ALA A 100 6.91 -17.88 14.29
CA ALA A 100 8.21 -18.55 14.37
C ALA A 100 8.13 -19.97 14.99
N SER A 101 7.16 -20.20 15.88
CA SER A 101 6.96 -21.49 16.55
C SER A 101 6.01 -22.45 15.81
N ASN A 102 5.28 -21.98 14.81
CA ASN A 102 4.29 -22.77 14.09
C ASN A 102 4.34 -22.43 12.57
N ALA A 103 4.96 -23.33 11.80
CA ALA A 103 5.11 -23.17 10.35
C ALA A 103 3.76 -23.17 9.59
N ASP A 104 2.69 -23.68 10.20
CA ASP A 104 1.36 -23.72 9.62
C ASP A 104 0.49 -22.51 10.02
N TYR A 105 1.08 -21.53 10.73
CA TYR A 105 0.36 -20.32 11.09
C TYR A 105 0.02 -19.51 9.84
N ILE A 106 -1.26 -19.35 9.58
CA ILE A 106 -1.80 -18.58 8.45
C ILE A 106 -2.47 -17.32 9.01
N PHE A 107 -2.17 -16.18 8.41
CA PHE A 107 -2.78 -14.88 8.74
C PHE A 107 -4.17 -14.76 8.12
#